data_96ab9837252880d9d11e8098fbe18423
#
_entry.id   96ab9837252880d9d11e8098fbe18423
#
_cell.length_a   1.000
_cell.length_b   1.000
_cell.length_c   1.000
_cell.angle_alpha   90.00
_cell.angle_beta   90.00
_cell.angle_gamma   90.00
#
_symmetry.space_group_name_H-M   'P 1'
#
loop_
_entity.id
_entity.type
_entity.pdbx_description
1 polymer ?
#
loop_
_entity_poly.entity_id
_entity_poly.type
_entity_poly.pdbx_seq_one_letter_code
_entity_poly.pdbx_strand_id
1 'polypeptide(L)'
;MKKLIVLGLSIFLSGFLAQNSPAQTYKEIFWEELMPSDWAKQIEKDFTKMKQFESMEDSDPKTDSLYSKLRKQWDEAPISKKYIGKPIRIAGYVVPLDADRSKTREFLIVPYFGACIHTPPPPANQIILVIPPAGGLKVRSMDPVWVEGILTESRLNNDMGVSAYQLNAAKIAPYK
;
A
#
# COMPACT_ATOMS: atom_id res chain seq x y z
N MET A 1 24.57 74.32 -25.90
CA MET A 1 23.60 73.30 -26.42
C MET A 1 23.78 72.05 -25.56
N LYS A 2 22.94 71.88 -24.50
CA LYS A 2 22.99 70.73 -23.60
C LYS A 2 21.88 69.76 -24.03
N LYS A 3 22.26 68.56 -24.48
CA LYS A 3 21.30 67.46 -24.80
C LYS A 3 20.94 66.74 -23.52
N LEU A 4 19.65 66.78 -23.16
CA LEU A 4 19.11 66.04 -22.05
C LEU A 4 18.76 64.59 -22.56
N ILE A 5 19.44 63.60 -21.99
CA ILE A 5 19.13 62.17 -22.22
C ILE A 5 18.13 61.74 -21.17
N VAL A 6 16.88 61.47 -21.55
CA VAL A 6 15.86 60.91 -20.70
C VAL A 6 16.01 59.38 -20.77
N LEU A 7 16.46 58.79 -19.65
CA LEU A 7 16.56 57.34 -19.51
C LEU A 7 15.21 56.81 -19.05
N GLY A 8 14.47 56.17 -19.96
CA GLY A 8 13.18 55.52 -19.64
C GLY A 8 13.42 54.23 -18.87
N LEU A 9 13.02 54.22 -17.59
CA LEU A 9 13.03 53.03 -16.72
C LEU A 9 11.77 52.21 -17.00
N SER A 10 11.85 51.16 -17.84
CA SER A 10 10.77 50.20 -18.08
C SER A 10 10.72 49.21 -16.90
N ILE A 11 9.73 49.36 -16.01
CA ILE A 11 9.44 48.43 -14.95
C ILE A 11 8.71 47.23 -15.56
N PHE A 12 9.41 46.11 -15.75
CA PHE A 12 8.83 44.84 -16.15
C PHE A 12 8.13 44.23 -14.92
N LEU A 13 6.84 44.47 -14.80
CA LEU A 13 5.98 43.84 -13.80
C LEU A 13 5.71 42.40 -14.23
N SER A 14 6.64 41.46 -13.88
CA SER A 14 6.44 40.03 -14.08
C SER A 14 5.34 39.55 -13.14
N GLY A 15 4.10 39.50 -13.66
CA GLY A 15 2.98 38.88 -12.95
C GLY A 15 3.27 37.39 -12.72
N PHE A 16 3.57 37.03 -11.49
CA PHE A 16 3.68 35.64 -11.04
C PHE A 16 2.24 35.07 -11.00
N LEU A 17 1.81 34.46 -12.12
CA LEU A 17 0.58 33.68 -12.15
C LEU A 17 0.79 32.46 -11.29
N ALA A 18 0.29 32.50 -10.06
CA ALA A 18 0.18 31.33 -9.18
C ALA A 18 -0.75 30.34 -9.91
N GLN A 19 -0.16 29.30 -10.53
CA GLN A 19 -0.91 28.19 -11.08
C GLN A 19 -1.53 27.42 -9.92
N ASN A 20 -2.81 27.64 -9.66
CA ASN A 20 -3.60 26.79 -8.81
C ASN A 20 -3.75 25.43 -9.51
N SER A 21 -2.83 24.51 -9.27
CA SER A 21 -3.01 23.10 -9.64
C SER A 21 -4.23 22.58 -8.89
N PRO A 22 -5.21 21.99 -9.56
CA PRO A 22 -6.37 21.40 -8.88
C PRO A 22 -5.86 20.36 -7.87
N ALA A 23 -6.37 20.41 -6.65
CA ALA A 23 -6.05 19.44 -5.63
C ALA A 23 -6.35 18.03 -6.15
N GLN A 24 -5.36 17.13 -6.14
CA GLN A 24 -5.52 15.74 -6.57
C GLN A 24 -6.60 15.08 -5.70
N THR A 25 -7.68 14.60 -6.31
CA THR A 25 -8.73 13.86 -5.61
C THR A 25 -8.37 12.38 -5.55
N TYR A 26 -8.34 11.83 -4.34
CA TYR A 26 -8.06 10.41 -4.10
C TYR A 26 -9.37 9.67 -3.86
N LYS A 27 -9.62 8.59 -4.63
CA LYS A 27 -10.79 7.73 -4.43
C LYS A 27 -10.54 6.80 -3.25
N GLU A 28 -11.42 6.83 -2.25
CA GLU A 28 -11.42 5.85 -1.18
C GLU A 28 -11.85 4.48 -1.73
N ILE A 29 -11.06 3.45 -1.43
CA ILE A 29 -11.30 2.07 -1.82
C ILE A 29 -11.17 1.14 -0.61
N PHE A 30 -11.76 -0.04 -0.74
CA PHE A 30 -11.71 -1.09 0.26
C PHE A 30 -10.81 -2.24 -0.19
N TRP A 31 -10.31 -3.01 0.75
CA TRP A 31 -9.40 -4.12 0.50
C TRP A 31 -9.98 -5.19 -0.42
N GLU A 32 -11.30 -5.43 -0.33
CA GLU A 32 -12.01 -6.38 -1.17
C GLU A 32 -11.97 -6.01 -2.65
N GLU A 33 -11.85 -4.72 -2.97
CA GLU A 33 -11.76 -4.23 -4.35
C GLU A 33 -10.41 -4.51 -5.01
N LEU A 34 -9.41 -4.91 -4.22
CA LEU A 34 -8.08 -5.32 -4.69
C LEU A 34 -8.02 -6.80 -5.06
N MET A 35 -9.05 -7.57 -4.72
CA MET A 35 -9.19 -8.98 -5.11
C MET A 35 -10.08 -9.12 -6.34
N PRO A 36 -9.72 -9.95 -7.33
CA PRO A 36 -10.69 -10.43 -8.32
C PRO A 36 -11.81 -11.23 -7.65
N SER A 37 -13.06 -10.97 -8.06
CA SER A 37 -14.25 -11.59 -7.42
C SER A 37 -14.26 -13.13 -7.44
N ASP A 38 -13.71 -13.71 -8.51
CA ASP A 38 -13.67 -15.17 -8.66
C ASP A 38 -12.64 -15.80 -7.71
N TRP A 39 -11.52 -15.11 -7.51
CA TRP A 39 -10.50 -15.54 -6.58
C TRP A 39 -10.96 -15.39 -5.12
N ALA A 40 -11.68 -14.33 -4.78
CA ALA A 40 -12.28 -14.14 -3.45
C ALA A 40 -13.20 -15.31 -3.07
N LYS A 41 -14.07 -15.76 -4.00
CA LYS A 41 -14.92 -16.94 -3.79
C LYS A 41 -14.13 -18.24 -3.64
N GLN A 42 -13.00 -18.37 -4.33
CA GLN A 42 -12.14 -19.55 -4.21
C GLN A 42 -11.48 -19.60 -2.84
N ILE A 43 -10.94 -18.49 -2.36
CA ILE A 43 -10.33 -18.38 -1.03
C ILE A 43 -11.32 -18.69 0.09
N GLU A 44 -12.55 -18.21 0.01
CA GLU A 44 -13.60 -18.55 0.98
C GLU A 44 -13.85 -20.05 1.08
N LYS A 45 -13.87 -20.74 -0.08
CA LYS A 45 -14.00 -22.22 -0.12
C LYS A 45 -12.79 -22.91 0.48
N ASP A 46 -11.58 -22.38 0.25
CA ASP A 46 -10.34 -22.96 0.76
C ASP A 46 -10.25 -22.77 2.28
N PHE A 47 -10.66 -21.64 2.83
CA PHE A 47 -10.81 -21.44 4.28
C PHE A 47 -11.83 -22.39 4.90
N THR A 48 -12.97 -22.63 4.23
CA THR A 48 -13.98 -23.57 4.72
C THR A 48 -13.43 -25.00 4.79
N LYS A 49 -12.62 -25.40 3.80
CA LYS A 49 -11.93 -26.70 3.83
C LYS A 49 -10.89 -26.76 4.95
N MET A 50 -10.10 -25.67 5.16
CA MET A 50 -9.12 -25.62 6.24
C MET A 50 -9.74 -25.85 7.62
N LYS A 51 -10.90 -25.27 7.91
CA LYS A 51 -11.60 -25.50 9.16
C LYS A 51 -11.94 -26.96 9.43
N GLN A 52 -12.10 -27.77 8.38
CA GLN A 52 -12.30 -29.22 8.49
C GLN A 52 -11.01 -29.94 8.92
N PHE A 53 -9.84 -29.34 8.72
CA PHE A 53 -8.55 -29.90 9.10
C PHE A 53 -8.02 -29.37 10.45
N GLU A 54 -8.69 -28.38 11.08
CA GLU A 54 -8.35 -27.90 12.44
C GLU A 54 -8.38 -29.00 13.50
N SER A 55 -9.04 -30.14 13.23
CA SER A 55 -9.06 -31.31 14.09
C SER A 55 -7.93 -32.31 13.83
N MET A 56 -7.06 -32.06 12.84
CA MET A 56 -5.89 -32.90 12.55
C MET A 56 -4.70 -32.42 13.40
N GLU A 57 -3.87 -33.36 13.83
CA GLU A 57 -2.66 -33.01 14.57
C GLU A 57 -1.70 -32.20 13.68
N ASP A 58 -1.05 -31.18 14.27
CA ASP A 58 -0.09 -30.31 13.57
C ASP A 58 1.13 -31.10 13.00
N SER A 59 1.37 -32.30 13.50
CA SER A 59 2.45 -33.21 13.08
C SER A 59 2.12 -34.10 11.87
N ASP A 60 0.87 -34.02 11.32
CA ASP A 60 0.50 -34.86 10.15
C ASP A 60 1.16 -34.27 8.87
N PRO A 61 1.96 -35.05 8.12
CA PRO A 61 2.58 -34.61 6.86
C PRO A 61 1.57 -34.13 5.80
N LYS A 62 0.29 -34.53 5.90
CA LYS A 62 -0.78 -34.02 5.04
C LYS A 62 -1.14 -32.59 5.36
N THR A 63 -1.10 -32.23 6.64
CA THR A 63 -1.33 -30.87 7.13
C THR A 63 -0.25 -29.93 6.57
N ASP A 64 1.03 -30.28 6.69
CA ASP A 64 2.16 -29.51 6.13
C ASP A 64 2.06 -29.31 4.62
N SER A 65 1.68 -30.36 3.88
CA SER A 65 1.49 -30.29 2.42
C SER A 65 0.35 -29.35 2.05
N LEU A 66 -0.74 -29.34 2.82
CA LEU A 66 -1.89 -28.46 2.59
C LEU A 66 -1.52 -27.00 2.87
N TYR A 67 -0.89 -26.71 4.00
CA TYR A 67 -0.42 -25.36 4.34
C TYR A 67 0.55 -24.83 3.29
N SER A 68 1.49 -25.63 2.82
CA SER A 68 2.44 -25.25 1.77
C SER A 68 1.73 -24.90 0.45
N LYS A 69 0.71 -25.65 0.05
CA LYS A 69 -0.10 -25.35 -1.13
C LYS A 69 -0.88 -24.05 -1.00
N LEU A 70 -1.53 -23.84 0.15
CA LEU A 70 -2.29 -22.63 0.42
C LEU A 70 -1.37 -21.41 0.46
N ARG A 71 -0.22 -21.53 1.11
CA ARG A 71 0.78 -20.48 1.15
C ARG A 71 1.21 -20.07 -0.26
N LYS A 72 1.53 -21.05 -1.11
CA LYS A 72 1.86 -20.78 -2.51
C LYS A 72 0.74 -20.06 -3.26
N GLN A 73 -0.52 -20.51 -3.10
CA GLN A 73 -1.66 -19.85 -3.72
C GLN A 73 -1.84 -18.40 -3.23
N TRP A 74 -1.59 -18.14 -1.95
CA TRP A 74 -1.67 -16.79 -1.37
C TRP A 74 -0.54 -15.90 -1.87
N ASP A 75 0.68 -16.42 -1.94
CA ASP A 75 1.84 -15.69 -2.45
C ASP A 75 1.71 -15.38 -3.96
N GLU A 76 0.98 -16.21 -4.72
CA GLU A 76 0.67 -16.06 -6.13
C GLU A 76 -0.69 -15.39 -6.38
N ALA A 77 -1.36 -14.88 -5.34
CA ALA A 77 -2.70 -14.31 -5.46
C ALA A 77 -2.80 -13.30 -6.62
N PRO A 78 -3.82 -13.42 -7.49
CA PRO A 78 -4.02 -12.51 -8.60
C PRO A 78 -4.47 -11.15 -8.13
N ILE A 79 -4.17 -10.11 -8.90
CA ILE A 79 -4.53 -8.72 -8.60
C ILE A 79 -5.77 -8.25 -9.37
N SER A 80 -6.48 -7.28 -8.79
CA SER A 80 -7.46 -6.48 -9.52
C SER A 80 -6.75 -5.30 -10.20
N LYS A 81 -6.89 -5.17 -11.52
CA LYS A 81 -6.31 -4.05 -12.29
C LYS A 81 -7.15 -2.78 -12.24
N LYS A 82 -8.29 -2.81 -11.54
CA LYS A 82 -9.29 -1.72 -11.50
C LYS A 82 -8.71 -0.35 -11.12
N TYR A 83 -7.73 -0.34 -10.20
CA TYR A 83 -7.14 0.87 -9.65
C TYR A 83 -5.67 1.09 -9.98
N ILE A 84 -5.07 0.24 -10.79
CA ILE A 84 -3.68 0.43 -11.23
C ILE A 84 -3.54 1.76 -11.99
N GLY A 85 -2.53 2.55 -11.62
CA GLY A 85 -2.26 3.88 -12.17
C GLY A 85 -3.19 4.99 -11.67
N LYS A 86 -4.11 4.69 -10.75
CA LYS A 86 -5.10 5.66 -10.26
C LYS A 86 -4.75 6.20 -8.88
N PRO A 87 -5.14 7.46 -8.58
CA PRO A 87 -5.05 8.03 -7.25
C PRO A 87 -6.11 7.40 -6.34
N ILE A 88 -5.65 6.73 -5.29
CA ILE A 88 -6.49 6.07 -4.30
C ILE A 88 -6.18 6.52 -2.89
N ARG A 89 -7.14 6.28 -1.98
CA ARG A 89 -7.01 6.36 -0.54
C ARG A 89 -7.45 5.04 0.07
N ILE A 90 -6.63 4.46 0.93
CA ILE A 90 -6.94 3.19 1.59
C ILE A 90 -6.49 3.24 3.05
N ALA A 91 -7.27 2.63 3.95
CA ALA A 91 -6.90 2.44 5.35
C ALA A 91 -6.18 1.09 5.54
N GLY A 92 -5.22 1.02 6.45
CA GLY A 92 -4.54 -0.23 6.79
C GLY A 92 -3.68 -0.11 8.04
N TYR A 93 -3.16 -1.24 8.49
CA TYR A 93 -2.25 -1.33 9.63
C TYR A 93 -0.81 -1.43 9.13
N VAL A 94 0.08 -0.66 9.73
CA VAL A 94 1.49 -0.56 9.33
C VAL A 94 2.28 -1.78 9.78
N VAL A 95 3.06 -2.36 8.87
CA VAL A 95 4.09 -3.36 9.15
C VAL A 95 5.44 -2.83 8.67
N PRO A 96 6.29 -2.30 9.55
CA PRO A 96 7.60 -1.77 9.17
C PRO A 96 8.50 -2.88 8.64
N LEU A 97 9.25 -2.59 7.56
CA LEU A 97 10.25 -3.50 7.00
C LEU A 97 11.66 -3.22 7.54
N ASP A 98 11.91 -1.99 8.00
CA ASP A 98 13.20 -1.59 8.55
C ASP A 98 13.30 -1.92 10.04
N ALA A 99 14.48 -2.40 10.48
CA ALA A 99 14.81 -2.57 11.90
C ALA A 99 14.93 -1.21 12.62
N ASP A 100 15.44 -0.18 11.94
CA ASP A 100 15.51 1.20 12.44
C ASP A 100 14.19 1.95 12.12
N ARG A 101 13.34 2.03 13.14
CA ARG A 101 12.03 2.68 13.08
C ARG A 101 12.09 4.21 13.16
N SER A 102 13.28 4.80 13.16
CA SER A 102 13.45 6.26 13.27
C SER A 102 13.07 7.00 11.99
N LYS A 103 13.29 6.36 10.82
CA LYS A 103 12.92 6.86 9.48
C LYS A 103 12.64 5.69 8.54
N THR A 104 11.42 5.23 8.54
CA THR A 104 10.97 4.17 7.65
C THR A 104 10.89 4.69 6.21
N ARG A 105 11.65 4.07 5.30
CA ARG A 105 11.68 4.41 3.87
C ARG A 105 10.63 3.65 3.08
N GLU A 106 10.22 2.50 3.60
CA GLU A 106 9.18 1.66 3.04
C GLU A 106 8.56 0.82 4.16
N PHE A 107 7.29 0.51 4.02
CA PHE A 107 6.57 -0.35 4.96
C PHE A 107 5.40 -1.03 4.24
N LEU A 108 4.90 -2.10 4.81
CA LEU A 108 3.66 -2.71 4.33
C LEU A 108 2.46 -2.12 5.05
N ILE A 109 1.31 -2.11 4.38
CA ILE A 109 0.01 -2.00 5.02
C ILE A 109 -0.80 -3.26 4.75
N VAL A 110 -1.60 -3.64 5.76
CA VAL A 110 -2.42 -4.86 5.77
C VAL A 110 -3.83 -4.54 6.29
N PRO A 111 -4.86 -5.35 5.94
CA PRO A 111 -6.26 -5.03 6.21
C PRO A 111 -6.69 -5.14 7.67
N TYR A 112 -5.99 -5.94 8.51
CA TYR A 112 -6.41 -6.20 9.88
C TYR A 112 -5.22 -6.21 10.86
N PHE A 113 -5.52 -5.92 12.12
CA PHE A 113 -4.55 -5.89 13.20
C PHE A 113 -3.92 -7.27 13.43
N GLY A 114 -2.59 -7.32 13.57
CA GLY A 114 -1.83 -8.55 13.85
C GLY A 114 -1.40 -9.32 12.62
N ALA A 115 -1.87 -8.98 11.42
CA ALA A 115 -1.43 -9.62 10.17
C ALA A 115 0.09 -9.51 9.99
N CYS A 116 0.72 -10.55 9.46
CA CYS A 116 2.17 -10.68 9.25
C CYS A 116 3.05 -10.71 10.53
N ILE A 117 2.49 -10.47 11.71
CA ILE A 117 3.26 -10.41 12.97
C ILE A 117 2.85 -11.53 13.92
N HIS A 118 1.56 -11.70 14.15
CA HIS A 118 0.99 -12.68 15.09
C HIS A 118 0.21 -13.79 14.40
N THR A 119 -0.11 -13.59 13.12
CA THR A 119 -0.84 -14.53 12.28
C THR A 119 -0.10 -14.70 10.95
N PRO A 120 -0.33 -15.80 10.21
CA PRO A 120 0.21 -15.94 8.86
C PRO A 120 -0.09 -14.70 8.02
N PRO A 121 0.85 -14.28 7.14
CA PRO A 121 0.61 -13.15 6.25
C PRO A 121 -0.66 -13.36 5.42
N PRO A 122 -1.43 -12.29 5.15
CA PRO A 122 -2.55 -12.36 4.22
C PRO A 122 -2.09 -12.69 2.80
N PRO A 123 -3.01 -13.00 1.88
CA PRO A 123 -2.69 -13.17 0.46
C PRO A 123 -2.00 -11.94 -0.13
N ALA A 124 -1.15 -12.14 -1.13
CA ALA A 124 -0.33 -11.06 -1.71
C ALA A 124 -1.15 -9.86 -2.22
N ASN A 125 -2.39 -10.07 -2.68
CA ASN A 125 -3.30 -9.01 -3.09
C ASN A 125 -3.98 -8.27 -1.92
N GLN A 126 -3.67 -8.65 -0.68
CA GLN A 126 -4.07 -8.01 0.57
C GLN A 126 -2.86 -7.44 1.34
N ILE A 127 -1.74 -7.25 0.65
CA ILE A 127 -0.54 -6.59 1.17
C ILE A 127 -0.10 -5.53 0.17
N ILE A 128 0.06 -4.29 0.63
CA ILE A 128 0.53 -3.17 -0.19
C ILE A 128 1.85 -2.68 0.37
N LEU A 129 2.88 -2.62 -0.49
CA LEU A 129 4.12 -1.90 -0.18
C LEU A 129 3.86 -0.40 -0.30
N VAL A 130 4.13 0.36 0.74
CA VAL A 130 4.00 1.83 0.75
C VAL A 130 5.37 2.46 0.67
N ILE A 131 5.55 3.32 -0.32
CA ILE A 131 6.72 4.20 -0.43
C ILE A 131 6.28 5.59 0.04
N PRO A 132 6.71 6.04 1.22
CA PRO A 132 6.34 7.36 1.74
C PRO A 132 6.99 8.50 0.95
N PRO A 133 6.50 9.74 1.09
CA PRO A 133 7.15 10.91 0.52
C PRO A 133 8.61 11.05 0.98
N ALA A 134 9.42 11.79 0.21
CA ALA A 134 10.83 12.01 0.51
C ALA A 134 11.05 12.50 1.95
N GLY A 135 12.05 11.94 2.63
CA GLY A 135 12.37 12.24 4.04
C GLY A 135 11.99 11.13 5.01
N GLY A 136 11.23 10.13 4.56
CA GLY A 136 10.77 9.03 5.40
C GLY A 136 9.70 9.44 6.41
N LEU A 137 9.14 8.47 7.10
CA LEU A 137 8.09 8.68 8.10
C LEU A 137 8.39 7.87 9.37
N LYS A 138 8.09 8.44 10.53
CA LYS A 138 8.13 7.70 11.78
C LYS A 138 6.80 6.99 11.98
N VAL A 139 6.80 5.67 11.87
CA VAL A 139 5.63 4.81 12.10
C VAL A 139 5.93 3.75 13.14
N ARG A 140 4.89 3.25 13.79
CA ARG A 140 4.97 2.10 14.69
C ARG A 140 4.29 0.91 14.04
N SER A 141 4.72 -0.28 14.43
CA SER A 141 4.03 -1.51 14.07
C SER A 141 2.57 -1.44 14.51
N MET A 142 1.67 -1.80 13.60
CA MET A 142 0.22 -1.82 13.80
C MET A 142 -0.45 -0.45 14.02
N ASP A 143 0.27 0.67 13.74
CA ASP A 143 -0.41 1.97 13.66
C ASP A 143 -1.48 1.93 12.56
N PRO A 144 -2.75 2.27 12.84
CA PRO A 144 -3.77 2.40 11.81
C PRO A 144 -3.58 3.71 11.04
N VAL A 145 -3.49 3.62 9.72
CA VAL A 145 -3.21 4.78 8.86
C VAL A 145 -4.13 4.84 7.64
N TRP A 146 -4.39 6.06 7.18
CA TRP A 146 -4.81 6.35 5.82
C TRP A 146 -3.61 6.61 4.94
N VAL A 147 -3.56 5.99 3.77
CA VAL A 147 -2.55 6.24 2.75
C VAL A 147 -3.23 6.73 1.46
N GLU A 148 -2.80 7.88 0.98
CA GLU A 148 -3.24 8.49 -0.28
C GLU A 148 -2.07 8.47 -1.28
N GLY A 149 -2.27 7.96 -2.49
CA GLY A 149 -1.20 7.85 -3.48
C GLY A 149 -1.64 7.20 -4.78
N ILE A 150 -0.67 6.93 -5.65
CA ILE A 150 -0.89 6.22 -6.92
C ILE A 150 -0.59 4.73 -6.70
N LEU A 151 -1.60 3.90 -6.95
CA LEU A 151 -1.47 2.45 -6.83
C LEU A 151 -0.81 1.87 -8.09
N THR A 152 0.20 1.02 -7.90
CA THR A 152 0.88 0.32 -8.98
C THR A 152 0.93 -1.19 -8.71
N GLU A 153 1.08 -1.98 -9.76
CA GLU A 153 1.40 -3.39 -9.64
C GLU A 153 2.88 -3.54 -9.32
N SER A 154 3.21 -4.24 -8.24
CA SER A 154 4.59 -4.53 -7.87
C SER A 154 4.60 -5.74 -6.94
N ARG A 155 5.24 -6.82 -7.35
CA ARG A 155 5.37 -8.00 -6.51
C ARG A 155 6.73 -7.99 -5.82
N LEU A 156 6.67 -7.87 -4.49
CA LEU A 156 7.86 -7.94 -3.62
C LEU A 156 7.69 -9.08 -2.63
N ASN A 157 8.70 -9.95 -2.55
CA ASN A 157 8.80 -11.00 -1.53
C ASN A 157 9.77 -10.55 -0.43
N ASN A 158 9.33 -10.61 0.81
CA ASN A 158 10.12 -10.30 2.00
C ASN A 158 9.75 -11.24 3.16
N ASP A 159 10.46 -11.13 4.28
CA ASP A 159 10.26 -11.99 5.46
C ASP A 159 8.85 -11.88 6.08
N MET A 160 8.15 -10.78 5.83
CA MET A 160 6.80 -10.52 6.34
C MET A 160 5.70 -11.02 5.39
N GLY A 161 6.04 -11.41 4.16
CA GLY A 161 5.11 -11.93 3.16
C GLY A 161 5.36 -11.39 1.75
N VAL A 162 4.47 -11.70 0.83
CA VAL A 162 4.50 -11.22 -0.55
C VAL A 162 3.48 -10.10 -0.72
N SER A 163 3.92 -8.90 -1.11
CA SER A 163 3.01 -7.84 -1.56
C SER A 163 2.82 -7.93 -3.06
N ALA A 164 1.59 -7.73 -3.56
CA ALA A 164 1.29 -7.68 -4.99
C ALA A 164 1.04 -6.26 -5.51
N TYR A 165 0.98 -5.29 -4.61
CA TYR A 165 0.77 -3.87 -4.92
C TYR A 165 1.83 -2.99 -4.28
N GLN A 166 2.08 -1.85 -4.91
CA GLN A 166 2.84 -0.75 -4.35
C GLN A 166 2.01 0.54 -4.41
N LEU A 167 2.05 1.33 -3.35
CA LEU A 167 1.42 2.64 -3.27
C LEU A 167 2.50 3.71 -3.07
N ASN A 168 2.73 4.53 -4.11
CA ASN A 168 3.60 5.68 -4.03
C ASN A 168 2.82 6.79 -3.31
N ALA A 169 3.05 6.92 -2.00
CA ALA A 169 2.25 7.77 -1.15
C ALA A 169 2.56 9.25 -1.36
N ALA A 170 1.51 10.04 -1.58
CA ALA A 170 1.56 11.50 -1.53
C ALA A 170 1.26 12.02 -0.12
N LYS A 171 0.43 11.27 0.65
CA LYS A 171 0.07 11.63 2.01
C LYS A 171 -0.20 10.39 2.85
N ILE A 172 0.21 10.44 4.10
CA ILE A 172 -0.07 9.42 5.12
C ILE A 172 -0.60 10.15 6.35
N ALA A 173 -1.71 9.67 6.91
CA ALA A 173 -2.36 10.28 8.08
C ALA A 173 -2.87 9.19 9.05
N PRO A 174 -2.94 9.45 10.35
CA PRO A 174 -3.56 8.52 11.30
C PRO A 174 -5.01 8.22 10.92
N TYR A 175 -5.41 6.97 11.00
CA TYR A 175 -6.81 6.55 10.95
C TYR A 175 -7.40 6.71 12.36
N LYS A 176 -8.39 7.59 12.50
CA LYS A 176 -9.09 7.89 13.77
C LYS A 176 -10.51 7.37 13.71
#